data_8d5fc4ef04faa5c980a625ebb19c7dc7
#
_entry.id   8d5fc4ef04faa5c980a625ebb19c7dc7
#
_cell.length_a   1.000
_cell.length_b   1.000
_cell.length_c   1.000
_cell.angle_alpha   90.00
_cell.angle_beta   90.00
_cell.angle_gamma   90.00
#
_symmetry.space_group_name_H-M   'P 1'
#
loop_
_entity.id
_entity.type
_entity.pdbx_description
1 polymer ?
#
loop_
_entity_poly.entity_id
_entity_poly.type
_entity_poly.pdbx_seq_one_letter_code
_entity_poly.pdbx_strand_id
1 'polypeptide(L)'
;MIITDDAIDGLQWLDEKSVQTAITSPPYFQLRNYKAGADEIGNEKTVAQYVARLVSVFQAVKRVLKDDGTFWLNLGDSYDKGHLLGVPWRVAFALIDDGWVLRNEIIWNKPNPMPESCKNRLTKAHEQVFLFTKKPSKYKFNQLMEPAVYAGVSRLSLIHI
;
A
#
# COMPACT_ATOMS: atom_id res chain seq x y z
N MET A 1 -10.55 9.33 -17.87
CA MET A 1 -10.96 10.50 -17.05
C MET A 1 -9.84 10.76 -16.06
N ILE A 2 -9.41 12.00 -15.90
CA ILE A 2 -8.46 12.44 -14.88
C ILE A 2 -9.23 13.37 -13.94
N ILE A 3 -9.17 13.12 -12.63
CA ILE A 3 -9.76 13.97 -11.59
C ILE A 3 -8.60 14.56 -10.81
N THR A 4 -8.56 15.90 -10.70
CA THR A 4 -7.57 16.62 -9.91
C THR A 4 -8.29 17.26 -8.73
N ASP A 5 -8.23 16.58 -7.58
CA ASP A 5 -8.95 16.98 -6.38
C ASP A 5 -8.28 16.35 -5.13
N ASP A 6 -8.73 16.71 -3.93
CA ASP A 6 -8.45 15.90 -2.73
C ASP A 6 -8.90 14.45 -2.96
N ALA A 7 -8.17 13.49 -2.39
CA ALA A 7 -8.43 12.08 -2.64
C ALA A 7 -9.84 11.64 -2.21
N ILE A 8 -10.33 12.15 -1.07
CA ILE A 8 -11.67 11.82 -0.58
C ILE A 8 -12.75 12.47 -1.45
N ASP A 9 -12.57 13.75 -1.78
CA ASP A 9 -13.52 14.50 -2.59
C ASP A 9 -13.56 13.95 -4.02
N GLY A 10 -12.40 13.69 -4.62
CA GLY A 10 -12.32 13.10 -5.96
C GLY A 10 -12.96 11.70 -6.04
N LEU A 11 -12.89 10.91 -4.99
CA LEU A 11 -13.57 9.61 -4.92
C LEU A 11 -15.10 9.74 -4.83
N GLN A 12 -15.65 10.87 -4.34
CA GLN A 12 -17.09 11.08 -4.30
C GLN A 12 -17.73 11.21 -5.71
N TRP A 13 -16.95 11.59 -6.71
CA TRP A 13 -17.40 11.66 -8.11
C TRP A 13 -17.63 10.28 -8.76
N LEU A 14 -17.17 9.21 -8.10
CA LEU A 14 -17.30 7.86 -8.60
C LEU A 14 -18.50 7.16 -7.95
N ASP A 15 -19.24 6.41 -8.76
CA ASP A 15 -20.33 5.56 -8.27
C ASP A 15 -19.81 4.46 -7.35
N GLU A 16 -20.65 4.04 -6.42
CA GLU A 16 -20.34 2.86 -5.60
C GLU A 16 -20.13 1.62 -6.47
N LYS A 17 -19.13 0.81 -6.09
CA LYS A 17 -18.82 -0.47 -6.78
C LYS A 17 -18.58 -0.33 -8.29
N SER A 18 -18.05 0.83 -8.72
CA SER A 18 -17.74 1.09 -10.13
C SER A 18 -16.28 0.68 -10.50
N VAL A 19 -15.37 0.70 -9.54
CA VAL A 19 -13.94 0.48 -9.75
C VAL A 19 -13.56 -0.98 -9.54
N GLN A 20 -12.84 -1.60 -10.49
CA GLN A 20 -12.40 -2.99 -10.37
C GLN A 20 -11.11 -3.13 -9.59
N THR A 21 -10.18 -2.20 -9.76
CA THR A 21 -8.86 -2.22 -9.11
C THR A 21 -8.47 -0.82 -8.71
N ALA A 22 -7.99 -0.67 -7.48
CA ALA A 22 -7.35 0.55 -7.01
C ALA A 22 -5.88 0.26 -6.71
N ILE A 23 -4.98 1.15 -7.17
CA ILE A 23 -3.54 1.06 -6.93
C ILE A 23 -3.07 2.43 -6.50
N THR A 24 -2.34 2.49 -5.38
CA THR A 24 -1.81 3.76 -4.89
C THR A 24 -0.52 3.60 -4.10
N SER A 25 0.27 4.68 -4.11
CA SER A 25 1.39 4.94 -3.22
C SER A 25 1.15 6.32 -2.62
N PRO A 26 0.45 6.41 -1.48
CA PRO A 26 0.17 7.70 -0.85
C PRO A 26 1.47 8.36 -0.37
N PRO A 27 1.48 9.66 -0.07
CA PRO A 27 2.62 10.31 0.56
C PRO A 27 3.04 9.56 1.83
N TYR A 28 4.33 9.23 1.94
CA TYR A 28 4.85 8.48 3.09
C TYR A 28 5.04 9.40 4.30
N PHE A 29 4.86 8.85 5.49
CA PHE A 29 4.94 9.60 6.75
C PHE A 29 6.28 10.31 6.88
N GLN A 30 6.23 11.66 6.97
CA GLN A 30 7.36 12.59 7.15
C GLN A 30 8.53 12.40 6.17
N LEU A 31 8.29 11.82 4.99
CA LEU A 31 9.35 11.61 4.01
C LEU A 31 9.50 12.79 3.05
N ARG A 32 8.40 13.40 2.63
CA ARG A 32 8.38 14.54 1.70
C ARG A 32 7.32 15.54 2.09
N ASN A 33 7.61 16.82 1.89
CA ASN A 33 6.64 17.90 1.99
C ASN A 33 6.35 18.40 0.58
N TYR A 34 5.13 18.20 0.10
CA TYR A 34 4.68 18.62 -1.24
C TYR A 34 4.16 20.08 -1.25
N LYS A 35 4.17 20.75 -0.09
CA LYS A 35 3.69 22.14 0.08
C LYS A 35 2.21 22.33 -0.26
N ALA A 36 1.41 21.27 -0.08
CA ALA A 36 -0.03 21.29 -0.34
C ALA A 36 -0.85 21.92 0.81
N GLY A 37 -0.20 22.40 1.86
CA GLY A 37 -0.86 23.06 2.99
C GLY A 37 -0.88 22.24 4.28
N ALA A 38 -1.69 22.70 5.25
CA ALA A 38 -1.73 22.09 6.58
C ALA A 38 -2.37 20.69 6.58
N ASP A 39 -3.19 20.41 5.59
CA ASP A 39 -3.94 19.15 5.45
C ASP A 39 -3.25 18.13 4.55
N GLU A 40 -1.98 18.33 4.25
CA GLU A 40 -1.21 17.39 3.44
C GLU A 40 -1.01 16.06 4.16
N ILE A 41 -1.38 14.96 3.48
CA ILE A 41 -1.11 13.60 3.97
C ILE A 41 0.41 13.36 3.98
N GLY A 42 0.91 12.79 5.08
CA GLY A 42 2.33 12.52 5.29
C GLY A 42 3.01 13.51 6.22
N ASN A 43 2.38 14.65 6.53
CA ASN A 43 2.90 15.69 7.44
C ASN A 43 2.27 15.66 8.84
N GLU A 44 1.54 14.61 9.19
CA GLU A 44 0.92 14.45 10.51
C GLU A 44 1.98 14.46 11.63
N LYS A 45 1.58 14.90 12.82
CA LYS A 45 2.47 14.98 13.99
C LYS A 45 2.85 13.60 14.53
N THR A 46 1.99 12.61 14.35
CA THR A 46 2.19 11.25 14.86
C THR A 46 1.82 10.20 13.83
N VAL A 47 2.47 9.02 13.92
CA VAL A 47 2.12 7.86 13.08
C VAL A 47 0.65 7.47 13.23
N ALA A 48 0.10 7.56 14.44
CA ALA A 48 -1.30 7.24 14.70
C ALA A 48 -2.27 8.14 13.91
N GLN A 49 -1.98 9.45 13.84
CA GLN A 49 -2.77 10.40 13.05
C GLN A 49 -2.68 10.09 11.55
N TYR A 50 -1.47 9.80 11.06
CA TYR A 50 -1.25 9.42 9.67
C TYR A 50 -2.03 8.13 9.31
N VAL A 51 -1.94 7.10 10.14
CA VAL A 51 -2.67 5.85 9.96
C VAL A 51 -4.19 6.09 9.92
N ALA A 52 -4.73 6.86 10.88
CA ALA A 52 -6.15 7.17 10.93
C ALA A 52 -6.62 7.91 9.65
N ARG A 53 -5.81 8.85 9.17
CA ARG A 53 -6.11 9.58 7.94
C ARG A 53 -6.10 8.68 6.71
N LEU A 54 -5.13 7.79 6.56
CA LEU A 54 -5.11 6.81 5.48
C LEU A 54 -6.30 5.86 5.54
N VAL A 55 -6.71 5.42 6.72
CA VAL A 55 -7.92 4.59 6.89
C VAL A 55 -9.15 5.32 6.34
N SER A 56 -9.31 6.62 6.65
CA SER A 56 -10.44 7.43 6.12
C SER A 56 -10.43 7.50 4.59
N VAL A 57 -9.26 7.72 3.96
CA VAL A 57 -9.13 7.70 2.49
C VAL A 57 -9.49 6.33 1.93
N PHE A 58 -9.03 5.25 2.56
CA PHE A 58 -9.26 3.91 2.05
C PHE A 58 -10.66 3.37 2.33
N GLN A 59 -11.40 3.96 3.28
CA GLN A 59 -12.86 3.76 3.38
C GLN A 59 -13.59 4.32 2.14
N ALA A 60 -13.18 5.48 1.64
CA ALA A 60 -13.73 6.02 0.39
C ALA A 60 -13.35 5.12 -0.82
N VAL A 61 -12.11 4.60 -0.87
CA VAL A 61 -11.72 3.59 -1.87
C VAL A 61 -12.59 2.34 -1.76
N LYS A 62 -12.85 1.86 -0.54
CA LYS A 62 -13.69 0.67 -0.29
C LYS A 62 -15.11 0.85 -0.82
N ARG A 63 -15.69 2.04 -0.71
CA ARG A 63 -17.01 2.38 -1.24
C ARG A 63 -17.08 2.18 -2.76
N VAL A 64 -16.12 2.76 -3.48
CA VAL A 64 -16.10 2.73 -4.96
C VAL A 64 -15.61 1.42 -5.54
N LEU A 65 -14.85 0.63 -4.79
CA LEU A 65 -14.34 -0.67 -5.24
C LEU A 65 -15.48 -1.68 -5.36
N LYS A 66 -15.48 -2.49 -6.42
CA LYS A 66 -16.40 -3.63 -6.59
C LYS A 66 -16.22 -4.66 -5.48
N ASP A 67 -17.23 -5.50 -5.23
CA ASP A 67 -17.17 -6.54 -4.19
C ASP A 67 -16.12 -7.63 -4.50
N ASP A 68 -15.79 -7.83 -5.77
CA ASP A 68 -14.74 -8.71 -6.28
C ASP A 68 -13.47 -7.97 -6.68
N GLY A 69 -13.39 -6.67 -6.36
CA GLY A 69 -12.27 -5.81 -6.69
C GLY A 69 -11.04 -6.03 -5.79
N THR A 70 -9.89 -5.51 -6.26
CA THR A 70 -8.60 -5.58 -5.55
C THR A 70 -8.06 -4.20 -5.27
N PHE A 71 -7.41 -4.04 -4.11
CA PHE A 71 -6.74 -2.82 -3.70
C PHE A 71 -5.26 -3.10 -3.44
N TRP A 72 -4.38 -2.38 -4.13
CA TRP A 72 -2.94 -2.50 -4.05
C TRP A 72 -2.34 -1.25 -3.43
N LEU A 73 -1.69 -1.42 -2.28
CA LEU A 73 -1.14 -0.32 -1.50
C LEU A 73 0.36 -0.46 -1.37
N ASN A 74 1.11 0.44 -2.00
CA ASN A 74 2.56 0.54 -1.81
C ASN A 74 2.89 1.53 -0.69
N LEU A 75 3.71 1.12 0.27
CA LEU A 75 4.16 1.96 1.37
C LEU A 75 5.64 1.76 1.66
N GLY A 76 6.32 2.88 1.90
CA GLY A 76 7.65 2.92 2.48
C GLY A 76 7.59 3.21 3.98
N ASP A 77 8.58 2.72 4.72
CA ASP A 77 8.70 2.97 6.15
C ASP A 77 9.64 4.14 6.43
N SER A 78 9.50 4.76 7.57
CA SER A 78 10.27 5.91 8.03
C SER A 78 10.98 5.61 9.35
N TYR A 79 11.96 6.45 9.68
CA TYR A 79 12.69 6.39 10.95
C TYR A 79 12.47 7.65 11.75
N ASP A 80 12.32 7.51 13.07
CA ASP A 80 12.38 8.63 14.03
C ASP A 80 13.41 8.30 15.10
N LYS A 81 14.36 9.23 15.33
CA LYS A 81 15.44 9.09 16.35
C LYS A 81 16.15 7.73 16.31
N GLY A 82 16.34 7.18 15.11
CA GLY A 82 16.99 5.88 14.89
C GLY A 82 16.07 4.66 15.01
N HIS A 83 14.80 4.83 15.36
CA HIS A 83 13.82 3.76 15.44
C HIS A 83 13.06 3.62 14.12
N LEU A 84 12.99 2.40 13.58
CA LEU A 84 12.11 2.07 12.47
C LEU A 84 10.65 2.10 12.97
N LEU A 85 9.80 2.89 12.32
CA LEU A 85 8.46 3.16 12.82
C LEU A 85 7.45 2.05 12.51
N GLY A 86 7.73 1.17 11.53
CA GLY A 86 6.84 0.10 11.12
C GLY A 86 5.55 0.61 10.49
N VAL A 87 5.61 1.77 9.83
CA VAL A 87 4.43 2.45 9.27
C VAL A 87 3.63 1.58 8.31
N PRO A 88 4.24 0.84 7.36
CA PRO A 88 3.47 0.00 6.44
C PRO A 88 2.58 -1.02 7.15
N TRP A 89 3.13 -1.70 8.16
CA TRP A 89 2.40 -2.71 8.92
C TRP A 89 1.35 -2.11 9.85
N ARG A 90 1.60 -0.93 10.42
CA ARG A 90 0.60 -0.22 11.22
C ARG A 90 -0.61 0.16 10.38
N VAL A 91 -0.40 0.63 9.15
CA VAL A 91 -1.48 0.89 8.19
C VAL A 91 -2.19 -0.41 7.82
N ALA A 92 -1.44 -1.47 7.51
CA ALA A 92 -2.03 -2.75 7.14
C ALA A 92 -2.92 -3.32 8.24
N PHE A 93 -2.50 -3.30 9.50
CA PHE A 93 -3.31 -3.77 10.63
C PHE A 93 -4.55 -2.89 10.85
N ALA A 94 -4.41 -1.56 10.76
CA ALA A 94 -5.56 -0.67 10.88
C ALA A 94 -6.60 -0.90 9.76
N LEU A 95 -6.16 -1.23 8.54
CA LEU A 95 -7.07 -1.60 7.46
C LEU A 95 -7.74 -2.96 7.70
N ILE A 96 -7.05 -3.92 8.30
CA ILE A 96 -7.66 -5.20 8.73
C ILE A 96 -8.74 -4.93 9.78
N ASP A 97 -8.48 -4.08 10.76
CA ASP A 97 -9.44 -3.69 11.78
C ASP A 97 -10.65 -2.93 11.19
N ASP A 98 -10.44 -2.17 10.10
CA ASP A 98 -11.50 -1.53 9.29
C ASP A 98 -12.26 -2.52 8.39
N GLY A 99 -11.94 -3.81 8.47
CA GLY A 99 -12.65 -4.86 7.74
C GLY A 99 -12.16 -5.08 6.30
N TRP A 100 -10.95 -4.68 5.95
CA TRP A 100 -10.26 -5.15 4.77
C TRP A 100 -9.68 -6.54 5.00
N VAL A 101 -9.58 -7.32 3.95
CA VAL A 101 -8.91 -8.62 3.98
C VAL A 101 -7.54 -8.49 3.36
N LEU A 102 -6.48 -8.55 4.15
CA LEU A 102 -5.11 -8.62 3.64
C LEU A 102 -4.87 -10.00 3.03
N ARG A 103 -4.50 -10.04 1.74
CA ARG A 103 -4.27 -11.27 0.99
C ARG A 103 -2.80 -11.63 0.86
N ASN A 104 -1.98 -10.63 0.55
CA ASN A 104 -0.54 -10.82 0.36
C ASN A 104 0.22 -9.56 0.78
N GLU A 105 1.45 -9.78 1.24
CA GLU A 105 2.54 -8.82 1.20
C GLU A 105 3.49 -9.19 0.06
N ILE A 106 3.91 -8.18 -0.69
CA ILE A 106 4.88 -8.29 -1.77
C ILE A 106 6.04 -7.37 -1.43
N ILE A 107 7.25 -7.87 -1.53
CA ILE A 107 8.46 -7.08 -1.34
C ILE A 107 8.84 -6.44 -2.67
N TRP A 108 8.71 -5.12 -2.75
CA TRP A 108 9.23 -4.35 -3.87
C TRP A 108 10.72 -4.12 -3.68
N ASN A 109 11.53 -5.00 -4.22
CA ASN A 109 12.99 -4.90 -4.13
C ASN A 109 13.52 -3.74 -4.98
N LYS A 110 14.41 -2.93 -4.39
CA LYS A 110 15.12 -1.84 -5.07
C LYS A 110 16.56 -2.28 -5.34
N PRO A 111 16.93 -2.65 -6.56
CA PRO A 111 18.29 -3.11 -6.86
C PRO A 111 19.36 -2.01 -6.64
N ASN A 112 18.96 -0.74 -6.77
CA ASN A 112 19.81 0.43 -6.54
C ASN A 112 19.17 1.36 -5.52
N PRO A 113 19.12 1.00 -4.22
CA PRO A 113 18.56 1.86 -3.19
C PRO A 113 19.43 3.12 -3.03
N MET A 114 18.79 4.24 -2.69
CA MET A 114 19.52 5.46 -2.38
C MET A 114 20.46 5.20 -1.18
N PRO A 115 21.75 5.55 -1.28
CA PRO A 115 22.67 5.39 -0.16
C PRO A 115 22.20 6.16 1.08
N GLU A 116 22.28 5.50 2.23
CA GLU A 116 21.99 6.12 3.51
C GLU A 116 23.28 6.44 4.25
N SER A 117 23.40 7.63 4.81
CA SER A 117 24.58 8.05 5.59
C SER A 117 24.69 7.34 6.95
N CYS A 118 23.70 6.56 7.33
CA CYS A 118 23.64 5.88 8.61
C CYS A 118 24.61 4.71 8.66
N LYS A 119 25.47 4.64 9.70
CA LYS A 119 26.52 3.62 9.84
C LYS A 119 26.16 2.48 10.81
N ASN A 120 25.05 2.57 11.51
CA ASN A 120 24.67 1.64 12.59
C ASN A 120 23.45 0.77 12.25
N ARG A 121 23.01 0.75 10.99
CA ARG A 121 21.95 -0.12 10.48
C ARG A 121 22.17 -0.40 8.99
N LEU A 122 21.48 -1.40 8.48
CA LEU A 122 21.50 -1.74 7.06
C LEU A 122 20.70 -0.72 6.25
N THR A 123 21.12 -0.49 5.01
CA THR A 123 20.36 0.30 4.03
C THR A 123 19.05 -0.39 3.69
N LYS A 124 17.95 0.34 3.73
CA LYS A 124 16.64 -0.20 3.35
C LYS A 124 16.53 -0.27 1.82
N ALA A 125 16.47 -1.49 1.30
CA ALA A 125 16.45 -1.77 -0.13
C ALA A 125 15.10 -2.27 -0.65
N HIS A 126 14.00 -2.04 0.07
CA HIS A 126 12.67 -2.49 -0.34
C HIS A 126 11.55 -1.60 0.18
N GLU A 127 10.39 -1.75 -0.41
CA GLU A 127 9.10 -1.24 0.07
C GLU A 127 8.11 -2.39 0.14
N GLN A 128 7.01 -2.21 0.87
CA GLN A 128 5.94 -3.20 0.97
C GLN A 128 4.81 -2.82 0.01
N VAL A 129 4.34 -3.78 -0.76
CA VAL A 129 3.10 -3.68 -1.51
C VAL A 129 2.11 -4.68 -0.92
N PHE A 130 0.99 -4.17 -0.42
CA PHE A 130 -0.05 -5.00 0.16
C PHE A 130 -1.19 -5.20 -0.85
N LEU A 131 -1.67 -6.43 -0.97
CA LEU A 131 -2.89 -6.75 -1.68
C LEU A 131 -4.04 -6.91 -0.68
N PHE A 132 -5.04 -6.04 -0.82
CA PHE A 132 -6.27 -6.10 -0.05
C PHE A 132 -7.48 -6.43 -0.93
N THR A 133 -8.48 -7.04 -0.33
CA THR A 133 -9.79 -7.32 -0.92
C THR A 133 -10.89 -7.04 0.11
N LYS A 134 -12.15 -6.95 -0.35
CA LYS A 134 -13.30 -6.85 0.56
C LYS A 134 -13.69 -8.20 1.17
N LYS A 135 -13.38 -9.29 0.48
CA LYS A 135 -13.78 -10.67 0.84
C LYS A 135 -12.58 -11.61 0.73
N PRO A 136 -12.51 -12.65 1.56
CA PRO A 136 -11.38 -13.59 1.55
C PRO A 136 -11.33 -14.48 0.30
N SER A 137 -12.41 -14.54 -0.48
CA SER A 137 -12.53 -15.36 -1.69
C SER A 137 -13.45 -14.68 -2.71
N LYS A 138 -13.47 -15.23 -3.93
CA LYS A 138 -14.32 -14.76 -5.04
C LYS A 138 -14.00 -13.30 -5.47
N TYR A 139 -12.77 -12.87 -5.31
CA TYR A 139 -12.27 -11.65 -5.94
C TYR A 139 -11.61 -11.98 -7.29
N LYS A 140 -11.56 -10.99 -8.17
CA LYS A 140 -11.02 -11.17 -9.51
C LYS A 140 -9.49 -11.20 -9.48
N PHE A 141 -8.92 -12.36 -9.70
CA PHE A 141 -7.48 -12.57 -9.69
C PHE A 141 -7.10 -13.60 -10.75
N ASN A 142 -6.24 -13.20 -11.69
CA ASN A 142 -5.70 -14.08 -12.72
C ASN A 142 -4.25 -14.41 -12.35
N GLN A 143 -4.04 -15.64 -11.93
CA GLN A 143 -2.71 -16.12 -11.58
C GLN A 143 -1.91 -16.45 -12.83
N LEU A 144 -0.78 -15.79 -13.02
CA LEU A 144 0.22 -16.19 -14.00
C LEU A 144 1.17 -17.19 -13.33
N MET A 145 1.43 -18.28 -14.03
CA MET A 145 2.35 -19.34 -13.58
C MET A 145 3.57 -19.34 -14.48
N GLU A 146 4.76 -19.28 -13.88
CA GLU A 146 6.00 -19.44 -14.61
C GLU A 146 6.69 -20.74 -14.20
N PRO A 147 7.43 -21.41 -15.13
CA PRO A 147 8.22 -22.58 -14.79
C PRO A 147 9.25 -22.25 -13.70
N ALA A 148 9.45 -23.16 -12.75
CA ALA A 148 10.50 -23.04 -11.78
C ALA A 148 11.88 -23.07 -12.48
N VAL A 149 12.76 -22.12 -12.12
CA VAL A 149 14.09 -22.00 -12.71
C VAL A 149 15.01 -23.16 -12.33
N TYR A 150 14.66 -23.96 -11.32
CA TYR A 150 15.46 -25.09 -10.86
C TYR A 150 15.08 -26.39 -11.56
N ALA A 151 15.98 -26.89 -12.41
CA ALA A 151 15.87 -28.20 -13.03
C ALA A 151 15.83 -29.30 -11.95
N GLY A 152 14.78 -30.12 -11.95
CA GLY A 152 14.65 -31.29 -11.08
C GLY A 152 13.45 -31.32 -10.14
N VAL A 153 12.67 -30.27 -10.05
CA VAL A 153 11.43 -30.23 -9.28
C VAL A 153 10.28 -29.90 -10.23
N SER A 154 9.44 -30.86 -10.51
CA SER A 154 8.22 -30.72 -11.34
C SER A 154 7.11 -29.91 -10.63
N ARG A 155 7.47 -28.87 -9.92
CA ARG A 155 6.52 -27.96 -9.28
C ARG A 155 6.59 -26.61 -9.98
N LEU A 156 5.47 -26.18 -10.50
CA LEU A 156 5.27 -24.80 -10.91
C LEU A 156 5.48 -23.91 -9.70
N SER A 157 6.44 -22.99 -9.77
CA SER A 157 6.56 -21.96 -8.75
C SER A 157 5.59 -20.83 -9.07
N LEU A 158 4.89 -20.39 -8.06
CA LEU A 158 4.07 -19.19 -8.13
C LEU A 158 4.99 -17.99 -8.02
N ILE A 159 5.15 -17.23 -9.08
CA ILE A 159 5.74 -15.90 -8.97
C ILE A 159 4.59 -14.95 -8.65
N HIS A 160 4.60 -14.44 -7.44
CA HIS A 160 3.75 -13.35 -7.05
C HIS A 160 4.43 -12.05 -7.52
N ILE A 161 3.85 -11.42 -8.51
CA ILE A 161 4.21 -10.06 -8.94
C ILE A 161 3.33 -9.10 -8.17
#